data_3c9e038f3591692d37238090c96796d3
#
_entry.id   3c9e038f3591692d37238090c96796d3
#
_cell.length_a   1.000
_cell.length_b   1.000
_cell.length_c   1.000
_cell.angle_alpha   90.00
_cell.angle_beta   90.00
_cell.angle_gamma   90.00
#
_symmetry.space_group_name_H-M   'P 1'
#
loop_
_entity.id
_entity.type
_entity.pdbx_description
1 polymer ?
#
loop_
_entity_poly.entity_id
_entity_poly.type
_entity_poly.pdbx_seq_one_letter_code
_entity_poly.pdbx_strand_id
1 'polypeptide(L)'
;LADRLTRRDARWQLGLRLVGIGAALPLGLAYLALGPRDTALAVALVIAFGFFIAWWVAPSYAALSLVVAPARRGTANAMLMLAGAVGGGGIGPVLTGAVSDLLAGHVSGDPLRWALALMVALLAPSWLAFSSAMRAYPAARRAALGEAA
;
A
#
# COMPACT_ATOMS: atom_id res chain seq x y z
N LEU A 1 -8.91 -12.11 -11.66
CA LEU A 1 -9.24 -12.57 -10.31
C LEU A 1 -10.11 -11.51 -9.59
N ALA A 2 -9.68 -10.24 -9.62
CA ALA A 2 -10.39 -9.13 -8.99
C ALA A 2 -11.87 -9.06 -9.40
N ASP A 3 -12.17 -9.09 -10.70
CA ASP A 3 -13.53 -9.00 -11.24
C ASP A 3 -14.45 -10.15 -10.78
N ARG A 4 -13.91 -11.37 -10.69
CA ARG A 4 -14.70 -12.52 -10.22
C ARG A 4 -15.06 -12.43 -8.75
N LEU A 5 -14.15 -11.94 -7.93
CA LEU A 5 -14.35 -11.76 -6.49
C LEU A 5 -15.28 -10.56 -6.21
N THR A 6 -15.10 -9.46 -6.92
CA THR A 6 -15.94 -8.27 -6.79
C THR A 6 -17.38 -8.48 -7.21
N ARG A 7 -17.64 -9.40 -8.18
CA ARG A 7 -19.01 -9.79 -8.55
C ARG A 7 -19.73 -10.56 -7.45
N ARG A 8 -19.01 -11.21 -6.54
CA ARG A 8 -19.59 -11.90 -5.38
C ARG A 8 -19.81 -10.98 -4.19
N ASP A 9 -18.87 -10.08 -3.92
CA ASP A 9 -18.96 -9.06 -2.84
C ASP A 9 -18.09 -7.86 -3.20
N ALA A 10 -18.69 -6.66 -3.20
CA ALA A 10 -18.01 -5.40 -3.48
C ALA A 10 -16.83 -5.12 -2.53
N ARG A 11 -16.83 -5.71 -1.35
CA ARG A 11 -15.74 -5.59 -0.36
C ARG A 11 -14.40 -6.12 -0.88
N TRP A 12 -14.41 -7.07 -1.81
CA TRP A 12 -13.19 -7.66 -2.37
C TRP A 12 -12.36 -6.69 -3.22
N GLN A 13 -12.93 -5.56 -3.64
CA GLN A 13 -12.11 -4.50 -4.27
C GLN A 13 -11.05 -3.95 -3.30
N LEU A 14 -11.40 -3.78 -2.03
CA LEU A 14 -10.43 -3.39 -0.99
C LEU A 14 -9.74 -4.61 -0.38
N GLY A 15 -10.37 -5.78 -0.38
CA GLY A 15 -9.83 -7.03 0.16
C GLY A 15 -8.53 -7.48 -0.51
N LEU A 16 -8.43 -7.38 -1.85
CA LEU A 16 -7.20 -7.69 -2.58
C LEU A 16 -6.02 -6.82 -2.16
N ARG A 17 -6.28 -5.56 -1.84
CA ARG A 17 -5.27 -4.65 -1.30
C ARG A 17 -4.79 -5.09 0.08
N LEU A 18 -5.70 -5.53 0.95
CA LEU A 18 -5.33 -6.03 2.27
C LEU A 18 -4.45 -7.28 2.19
N VAL A 19 -4.75 -8.18 1.25
CA VAL A 19 -3.91 -9.36 0.96
C VAL A 19 -2.54 -8.91 0.46
N GLY A 20 -2.48 -7.96 -0.47
CA GLY A 20 -1.23 -7.44 -1.03
C GLY A 20 -0.33 -6.82 0.04
N ILE A 21 -0.86 -5.89 0.84
CA ILE A 21 -0.11 -5.24 1.93
C ILE A 21 0.28 -6.25 3.00
N GLY A 22 -0.65 -7.16 3.38
CA GLY A 22 -0.41 -8.19 4.38
C GLY A 22 0.70 -9.17 3.99
N ALA A 23 0.84 -9.49 2.70
CA ALA A 23 1.94 -10.30 2.19
C ALA A 23 3.23 -9.49 2.01
N ALA A 24 3.14 -8.24 1.54
CA ALA A 24 4.30 -7.39 1.31
C ALA A 24 5.06 -7.07 2.61
N LEU A 25 4.36 -6.81 3.71
CA LEU A 25 4.97 -6.46 4.98
C LEU A 25 6.00 -7.51 5.48
N PRO A 26 5.65 -8.79 5.67
CA PRO A 26 6.62 -9.79 6.11
C PRO A 26 7.71 -10.03 5.06
N LEU A 27 7.41 -9.97 3.76
CA LEU A 27 8.40 -10.12 2.70
C LEU A 27 9.44 -8.99 2.71
N GLY A 28 8.99 -7.74 2.88
CA GLY A 28 9.87 -6.59 2.99
C GLY A 28 10.78 -6.66 4.23
N LEU A 29 10.22 -7.01 5.38
CA LEU A 29 11.00 -7.18 6.61
C LEU A 29 11.98 -8.37 6.50
N ALA A 30 11.55 -9.49 5.91
CA ALA A 30 12.43 -10.64 5.68
C ALA A 30 13.61 -10.28 4.76
N TYR A 31 13.35 -9.54 3.66
CA TYR A 31 14.41 -9.01 2.79
C TYR A 31 15.42 -8.18 3.59
N LEU A 32 14.95 -7.26 4.40
CA LEU A 32 15.81 -6.41 5.22
C LEU A 32 16.53 -7.18 6.34
N ALA A 33 16.08 -8.36 6.72
CA ALA A 33 16.73 -9.20 7.72
C ALA A 33 17.88 -10.06 7.14
N LEU A 34 17.97 -10.19 5.80
CA LEU A 34 18.97 -11.03 5.15
C LEU A 34 20.40 -10.47 5.27
N GLY A 35 21.38 -11.35 5.31
CA GLY A 35 22.78 -11.00 5.23
C GLY A 35 23.28 -10.84 3.79
N PRO A 36 24.49 -10.30 3.59
CA PRO A 36 25.07 -10.07 2.26
C PRO A 36 25.36 -11.34 1.45
N ARG A 37 25.31 -12.51 2.10
CA ARG A 37 25.58 -13.83 1.46
C ARG A 37 24.37 -14.41 0.76
N ASP A 38 23.16 -13.92 1.06
CA ASP A 38 21.89 -14.50 0.59
C ASP A 38 21.31 -13.74 -0.62
N THR A 39 22.18 -13.35 -1.57
CA THR A 39 21.79 -12.49 -2.70
C THR A 39 20.63 -13.06 -3.53
N ALA A 40 20.63 -14.37 -3.80
CA ALA A 40 19.57 -15.00 -4.59
C ALA A 40 18.22 -14.93 -3.85
N LEU A 41 18.22 -15.18 -2.55
CA LEU A 41 17.01 -15.07 -1.72
C LEU A 41 16.57 -13.62 -1.58
N ALA A 42 17.50 -12.68 -1.45
CA ALA A 42 17.21 -11.25 -1.40
C ALA A 42 16.49 -10.78 -2.68
N VAL A 43 16.99 -11.17 -3.86
CA VAL A 43 16.35 -10.86 -5.15
C VAL A 43 14.94 -11.46 -5.23
N ALA A 44 14.78 -12.72 -4.83
CA ALA A 44 13.46 -13.37 -4.82
C ALA A 44 12.47 -12.65 -3.90
N LEU A 45 12.89 -12.24 -2.70
CA LEU A 45 12.05 -11.52 -1.74
C LEU A 45 11.68 -10.11 -2.24
N VAL A 46 12.61 -9.38 -2.87
CA VAL A 46 12.32 -8.06 -3.46
C VAL A 46 11.33 -8.17 -4.61
N ILE A 47 11.48 -9.17 -5.47
CA ILE A 47 10.52 -9.41 -6.56
C ILE A 47 9.14 -9.74 -5.99
N ALA A 48 9.07 -10.65 -5.01
CA ALA A 48 7.80 -11.00 -4.35
C ALA A 48 7.18 -9.80 -3.62
N PHE A 49 7.97 -9.00 -2.90
CA PHE A 49 7.53 -7.76 -2.27
C PHE A 49 6.95 -6.78 -3.29
N GLY A 50 7.68 -6.51 -4.38
CA GLY A 50 7.24 -5.62 -5.45
C GLY A 50 5.95 -6.10 -6.14
N PHE A 51 5.83 -7.41 -6.35
CA PHE A 51 4.62 -8.01 -6.89
C PHE A 51 3.40 -7.77 -5.98
N PHE A 52 3.51 -8.08 -4.70
CA PHE A 52 2.38 -7.92 -3.77
C PHE A 52 2.08 -6.46 -3.46
N ILE A 53 3.11 -5.59 -3.33
CA ILE A 53 2.88 -4.17 -3.08
C ILE A 53 2.16 -3.50 -4.25
N ALA A 54 2.37 -3.95 -5.49
CA ALA A 54 1.68 -3.40 -6.66
C ALA A 54 0.16 -3.68 -6.69
N TRP A 55 -0.33 -4.65 -5.92
CA TRP A 55 -1.75 -5.03 -5.89
C TRP A 55 -2.68 -3.93 -5.35
N TRP A 56 -2.14 -2.89 -4.73
CA TRP A 56 -2.96 -1.78 -4.25
C TRP A 56 -3.42 -0.82 -5.37
N VAL A 57 -2.68 -0.75 -6.47
CA VAL A 57 -2.85 0.30 -7.49
C VAL A 57 -4.23 0.21 -8.16
N ALA A 58 -4.47 -0.83 -8.94
CA ALA A 58 -5.70 -0.98 -9.72
C ALA A 58 -6.98 -1.00 -8.87
N PRO A 59 -7.06 -1.76 -7.75
CA PRO A 59 -8.24 -1.76 -6.90
C PRO A 59 -8.52 -0.39 -6.26
N SER A 60 -7.50 0.42 -5.98
CA SER A 60 -7.68 1.74 -5.37
C SER A 60 -8.36 2.71 -6.34
N TYR A 61 -7.89 2.77 -7.59
CA TYR A 61 -8.51 3.60 -8.62
C TYR A 61 -9.93 3.14 -8.95
N ALA A 62 -10.14 1.83 -9.03
CA ALA A 62 -11.48 1.26 -9.27
C ALA A 62 -12.45 1.61 -8.13
N ALA A 63 -12.04 1.41 -6.88
CA ALA A 63 -12.87 1.71 -5.72
C ALA A 63 -13.23 3.21 -5.63
N LEU A 64 -12.25 4.10 -5.87
CA LEU A 64 -12.47 5.54 -5.90
C LEU A 64 -13.46 5.93 -6.99
N SER A 65 -13.30 5.38 -8.19
CA SER A 65 -14.17 5.67 -9.33
C SER A 65 -15.63 5.22 -9.12
N LEU A 66 -15.87 4.26 -8.23
CA LEU A 66 -17.22 3.76 -7.93
C LEU A 66 -17.95 4.57 -6.85
N VAL A 67 -17.22 5.30 -6.00
CA VAL A 67 -17.83 6.14 -4.94
C VAL A 67 -17.88 7.63 -5.30
N VAL A 68 -17.27 8.01 -6.42
CA VAL A 68 -17.25 9.41 -6.90
C VAL A 68 -18.18 9.58 -8.09
N ALA A 69 -18.93 10.70 -8.11
CA ALA A 69 -19.82 11.05 -9.22
C ALA A 69 -19.06 11.06 -10.57
N PRO A 70 -19.66 10.59 -11.67
CA PRO A 70 -19.00 10.46 -12.98
C PRO A 70 -18.25 11.72 -13.43
N ALA A 71 -18.85 12.89 -13.24
CA ALA A 71 -18.27 14.18 -13.62
C ALA A 71 -16.99 14.54 -12.85
N ARG A 72 -16.74 13.93 -11.68
CA ARG A 72 -15.59 14.22 -10.80
C ARG A 72 -14.54 13.09 -10.74
N ARG A 73 -14.77 11.98 -11.44
CA ARG A 73 -13.86 10.81 -11.41
C ARG A 73 -12.45 11.13 -11.88
N GLY A 74 -12.34 11.94 -12.94
CA GLY A 74 -11.04 12.36 -13.47
C GLY A 74 -10.23 13.15 -12.44
N THR A 75 -10.84 14.14 -11.80
CA THR A 75 -10.21 14.96 -10.75
C THR A 75 -9.82 14.12 -9.54
N ALA A 76 -10.70 13.23 -9.07
CA ALA A 76 -10.42 12.37 -7.93
C ALA A 76 -9.24 11.41 -8.20
N ASN A 77 -9.19 10.81 -9.39
CA ASN A 77 -8.08 9.95 -9.79
C ASN A 77 -6.77 10.74 -9.93
N ALA A 78 -6.82 11.96 -10.48
CA ALA A 78 -5.66 12.83 -10.55
C ALA A 78 -5.12 13.22 -9.17
N MET A 79 -5.99 13.52 -8.21
CA MET A 79 -5.61 13.80 -6.82
C MET A 79 -4.96 12.58 -6.16
N LEU A 80 -5.52 11.38 -6.36
CA LEU A 80 -4.93 10.15 -5.83
C LEU A 80 -3.55 9.89 -6.43
N MET A 81 -3.39 10.11 -7.74
CA MET A 81 -2.11 9.97 -8.42
C MET A 81 -1.08 10.98 -7.92
N LEU A 82 -1.49 12.24 -7.76
CA LEU A 82 -0.63 13.31 -7.23
C LEU A 82 -0.19 13.00 -5.79
N ALA A 83 -1.11 12.58 -4.93
CA ALA A 83 -0.80 12.21 -3.55
C ALA A 83 0.19 11.02 -3.51
N GLY A 84 0.03 10.03 -4.40
CA GLY A 84 0.96 8.91 -4.53
C GLY A 84 2.34 9.35 -5.03
N ALA A 85 2.40 10.22 -6.02
CA ALA A 85 3.67 10.74 -6.56
C ALA A 85 4.42 11.60 -5.54
N VAL A 86 3.73 12.54 -4.89
CA VAL A 86 4.34 13.42 -3.88
C VAL A 86 4.70 12.63 -2.62
N GLY A 87 3.79 11.82 -2.09
CA GLY A 87 4.03 11.05 -0.87
C GLY A 87 5.04 9.93 -1.07
N GLY A 88 4.84 9.09 -2.09
CA GLY A 88 5.69 7.94 -2.34
C GLY A 88 7.01 8.30 -3.03
N GLY A 89 6.94 9.02 -4.15
CA GLY A 89 8.10 9.35 -4.97
C GLY A 89 8.90 10.55 -4.48
N GLY A 90 8.25 11.52 -3.84
CA GLY A 90 8.90 12.73 -3.33
C GLY A 90 9.28 12.61 -1.85
N ILE A 91 8.29 12.62 -0.98
CA ILE A 91 8.51 12.69 0.49
C ILE A 91 9.12 11.39 1.02
N GLY A 92 8.73 10.22 0.48
CA GLY A 92 9.19 8.92 0.96
C GLY A 92 10.70 8.77 1.03
N PRO A 93 11.45 8.95 -0.07
CA PRO A 93 12.92 8.86 -0.07
C PRO A 93 13.59 9.89 0.86
N VAL A 94 13.06 11.14 0.92
CA VAL A 94 13.59 12.19 1.79
C VAL A 94 13.43 11.82 3.27
N LEU A 95 12.25 11.33 3.66
CA LEU A 95 12.02 10.85 5.03
C LEU A 95 12.89 9.65 5.37
N THR A 96 13.06 8.72 4.43
CA THR A 96 13.93 7.55 4.64
C THR A 96 15.38 7.98 4.87
N GLY A 97 15.88 8.93 4.08
CA GLY A 97 17.21 9.51 4.27
C GLY A 97 17.35 10.22 5.61
N ALA A 98 16.43 11.12 5.95
CA ALA A 98 16.44 11.83 7.21
C ALA A 98 16.40 10.90 8.44
N VAL A 99 15.58 9.85 8.39
CA VAL A 99 15.54 8.84 9.46
C VAL A 99 16.85 8.06 9.52
N SER A 100 17.44 7.71 8.38
CA SER A 100 18.76 7.07 8.33
C SER A 100 19.83 7.94 8.98
N ASP A 101 19.85 9.23 8.69
CA ASP A 101 20.82 10.17 9.26
C ASP A 101 20.62 10.31 10.77
N LEU A 102 19.38 10.39 11.26
CA LEU A 102 19.06 10.42 12.69
C LEU A 102 19.48 9.14 13.42
N LEU A 103 19.43 8.01 12.75
CA LEU A 103 19.83 6.72 13.32
C LEU A 103 21.35 6.52 13.27
N ALA A 104 22.08 7.30 12.46
CA ALA A 104 23.53 7.22 12.37
C ALA A 104 24.18 7.45 13.74
N GLY A 105 24.99 6.51 14.18
CA GLY A 105 25.62 6.54 15.50
C GLY A 105 24.77 6.05 16.67
N HIS A 106 23.47 5.75 16.46
CA HIS A 106 22.56 5.25 17.50
C HIS A 106 22.24 3.76 17.35
N VAL A 107 22.41 3.21 16.15
CA VAL A 107 22.14 1.80 15.88
C VAL A 107 23.41 1.06 15.46
N SER A 108 23.49 -0.21 15.80
CA SER A 108 24.53 -1.09 15.30
C SER A 108 24.17 -1.57 13.89
N GLY A 109 25.11 -1.44 12.94
CA GLY A 109 24.91 -1.85 11.54
C GLY A 109 24.56 -0.67 10.62
N ASP A 110 23.90 -0.95 9.51
CA ASP A 110 23.56 0.03 8.49
C ASP A 110 22.30 0.83 8.89
N PRO A 111 22.42 2.15 9.18
CA PRO A 111 21.28 3.00 9.54
C PRO A 111 20.18 3.02 8.47
N LEU A 112 20.56 2.99 7.18
CA LEU A 112 19.59 2.97 6.08
C LEU A 112 18.69 1.73 6.12
N ARG A 113 19.25 0.59 6.50
CA ARG A 113 18.50 -0.65 6.66
C ARG A 113 17.41 -0.53 7.74
N TRP A 114 17.72 0.10 8.87
CA TRP A 114 16.75 0.36 9.93
C TRP A 114 15.70 1.38 9.51
N ALA A 115 16.10 2.44 8.78
CA ALA A 115 15.17 3.41 8.22
C ALA A 115 14.19 2.76 7.25
N LEU A 116 14.69 1.91 6.33
CA LEU A 116 13.84 1.15 5.41
C LEU A 116 12.91 0.18 6.15
N ALA A 117 13.39 -0.49 7.19
CA ALA A 117 12.55 -1.39 8.00
C ALA A 117 11.40 -0.62 8.67
N LEU A 118 11.67 0.59 9.19
CA LEU A 118 10.65 1.46 9.73
C LEU A 118 9.62 1.87 8.66
N MET A 119 10.08 2.25 7.46
CA MET A 119 9.16 2.58 6.35
C MET A 119 8.29 1.40 5.93
N VAL A 120 8.86 0.19 5.87
CA VAL A 120 8.08 -1.04 5.60
C VAL A 120 7.10 -1.31 6.74
N ALA A 121 7.48 -1.10 8.00
CA ALA A 121 6.60 -1.29 9.15
C ALA A 121 5.38 -0.35 9.12
N LEU A 122 5.48 0.84 8.49
CA LEU A 122 4.34 1.75 8.27
C LEU A 122 3.25 1.16 7.36
N LEU A 123 3.50 0.03 6.70
CA LEU A 123 2.44 -0.73 6.03
C LEU A 123 1.42 -1.31 7.02
N ALA A 124 1.82 -1.58 8.27
CA ALA A 124 0.91 -2.12 9.30
C ALA A 124 -0.24 -1.15 9.64
N PRO A 125 -0.01 0.13 10.02
CA PRO A 125 -1.10 1.07 10.23
C PRO A 125 -1.90 1.33 8.94
N SER A 126 -1.26 1.31 7.77
CA SER A 126 -1.98 1.39 6.49
C SER A 126 -2.93 0.20 6.32
N TRP A 127 -2.50 -1.01 6.64
CA TRP A 127 -3.34 -2.21 6.61
C TRP A 127 -4.55 -2.09 7.54
N LEU A 128 -4.37 -1.57 8.76
CA LEU A 128 -5.46 -1.32 9.71
C LEU A 128 -6.44 -0.27 9.19
N ALA A 129 -5.94 0.84 8.62
CA ALA A 129 -6.77 1.88 8.03
C ALA A 129 -7.63 1.34 6.87
N PHE A 130 -7.04 0.51 5.98
CA PHE A 130 -7.80 -0.13 4.89
C PHE A 130 -8.78 -1.20 5.36
N SER A 131 -8.47 -1.92 6.44
CA SER A 131 -9.40 -2.88 7.04
C SER A 131 -10.65 -2.18 7.59
N SER A 132 -10.50 -1.00 8.19
CA SER A 132 -11.62 -0.19 8.64
C SER A 132 -12.42 0.40 7.48
N ALA A 133 -11.75 0.92 6.45
CA ALA A 133 -12.39 1.43 5.24
C ALA A 133 -13.20 0.36 4.51
N MET A 134 -12.73 -0.89 4.49
CA MET A 134 -13.46 -2.01 3.88
C MET A 134 -14.82 -2.24 4.55
N ARG A 135 -14.94 -1.97 5.85
CA ARG A 135 -16.23 -2.10 6.58
C ARG A 135 -17.24 -1.03 6.15
N ALA A 136 -16.77 0.20 5.90
CA ALA A 136 -17.60 1.34 5.50
C ALA A 136 -17.92 1.37 3.98
N TYR A 137 -17.10 0.70 3.17
CA TYR A 137 -17.19 0.77 1.71
C TYR A 137 -18.55 0.39 1.11
N PRO A 138 -19.27 -0.67 1.55
CA PRO A 138 -20.58 -1.02 0.99
C PRO A 138 -21.63 0.07 1.22
N ALA A 139 -21.58 0.77 2.34
CA ALA A 139 -22.51 1.88 2.64
C ALA A 139 -22.21 3.09 1.74
N ALA A 140 -20.93 3.47 1.61
CA ALA A 140 -20.50 4.55 0.74
C ALA A 140 -20.86 4.29 -0.74
N ARG A 141 -20.71 3.05 -1.21
CA ARG A 141 -21.08 2.66 -2.57
C ARG A 141 -22.58 2.74 -2.82
N ARG A 142 -23.42 2.28 -1.89
CA ARG A 142 -24.87 2.38 -1.99
C ARG A 142 -25.32 3.82 -2.04
N ALA A 143 -24.77 4.68 -1.19
CA ALA A 143 -25.06 6.11 -1.19
C ALA A 143 -24.68 6.77 -2.54
N ALA A 144 -23.55 6.38 -3.12
CA ALA A 144 -23.11 6.90 -4.42
C ALA A 144 -23.98 6.45 -5.61
N LEU A 145 -24.62 5.28 -5.49
CA LEU A 145 -25.56 4.77 -6.51
C LEU A 145 -26.99 5.27 -6.35
N GLY A 146 -27.28 6.09 -5.31
CA GLY A 146 -28.65 6.55 -5.05
C GLY A 146 -29.57 5.47 -4.48
N GLU A 147 -29.04 4.33 -4.04
CA GLU A 147 -29.78 3.18 -3.50
C GLU A 147 -30.09 3.35 -1.98
N ALA A 148 -29.78 4.52 -1.42
CA ALA A 148 -30.04 4.86 -0.03
C ALA A 148 -31.37 5.61 0.07
N ALA A 149 -32.47 4.90 -0.07
CA ALA A 149 -33.81 5.34 0.35
C ALA A 149 -34.55 4.16 0.97
#